data_d51eb04dbb7892cf41a36954742bfb91
#
_entry.id   d51eb04dbb7892cf41a36954742bfb91
#
_cell.length_a   1.000
_cell.length_b   1.000
_cell.length_c   1.000
_cell.angle_alpha   90.00
_cell.angle_beta   90.00
_cell.angle_gamma   90.00
#
_symmetry.space_group_name_H-M   'P 1'
#
loop_
_entity.id
_entity.type
_entity.pdbx_description
1 polymer ?
#
loop_
_entity_poly.entity_id
_entity_poly.type
_entity_poly.pdbx_seq_one_letter_code
_entity_poly.pdbx_strand_id
1 'polypeptide(L)'
;MELPEFAPGLTARVELTVTDADTAQALGSGDVPVLGTPRVLAIAEAATVACTARQMPGGVTTVGTRAEVEHRAATPVGRHVTAQATLAKVDGRKLIFEVAVKEGDTLVAEVRVERMVLDRQRFIQKALDQGAPAGD
;
A
#
# COMPACT_ATOMS: atom_id res chain seq x y z
N MET A 1 -6.16 -21.78 12.19
CA MET A 1 -6.99 -20.62 11.92
C MET A 1 -7.45 -20.61 10.48
N GLU A 2 -8.72 -20.42 10.30
CA GLU A 2 -9.30 -20.36 8.97
C GLU A 2 -9.12 -18.94 8.39
N LEU A 3 -8.56 -18.85 7.19
CA LEU A 3 -8.34 -17.58 6.54
C LEU A 3 -9.55 -17.19 5.68
N PRO A 4 -9.86 -15.90 5.60
CA PRO A 4 -10.96 -15.46 4.73
C PRO A 4 -10.62 -15.71 3.27
N GLU A 5 -11.65 -15.93 2.47
CA GLU A 5 -11.53 -16.00 1.03
C GLU A 5 -11.96 -14.68 0.43
N PHE A 6 -11.10 -14.10 -0.40
CA PHE A 6 -11.40 -12.89 -1.13
C PHE A 6 -11.59 -13.21 -2.60
N ALA A 7 -12.51 -12.54 -3.25
CA ALA A 7 -12.73 -12.68 -4.68
C ALA A 7 -12.10 -11.51 -5.43
N PRO A 8 -11.48 -11.74 -6.59
CA PRO A 8 -11.02 -10.65 -7.45
C PRO A 8 -12.14 -9.67 -7.79
N GLY A 9 -11.78 -8.41 -8.00
CA GLY A 9 -12.72 -7.36 -8.34
C GLY A 9 -13.05 -6.40 -7.21
N LEU A 10 -12.63 -6.66 -5.97
CA LEU A 10 -12.77 -5.70 -4.88
C LEU A 10 -12.00 -4.42 -5.22
N THR A 11 -12.62 -3.28 -4.98
CA THR A 11 -12.01 -1.97 -5.24
C THR A 11 -12.12 -1.07 -4.03
N ALA A 12 -11.20 -0.10 -3.95
CA ALA A 12 -11.28 0.97 -2.94
C ALA A 12 -10.49 2.17 -3.43
N ARG A 13 -10.79 3.33 -2.87
CA ARG A 13 -10.15 4.61 -3.20
C ARG A 13 -9.66 5.28 -1.94
N VAL A 14 -8.49 5.88 -2.03
CA VAL A 14 -7.91 6.73 -0.98
C VAL A 14 -7.49 8.04 -1.64
N GLU A 15 -7.79 9.15 -0.99
CA GLU A 15 -7.48 10.49 -1.50
C GLU A 15 -6.41 11.15 -0.64
N LEU A 16 -5.58 11.97 -1.27
CA LEU A 16 -4.53 12.72 -0.60
C LEU A 16 -4.43 14.12 -1.22
N THR A 17 -4.46 15.15 -0.38
CA THR A 17 -3.98 16.48 -0.76
C THR A 17 -2.50 16.55 -0.40
N VAL A 18 -1.64 16.82 -1.36
CA VAL A 18 -0.18 16.80 -1.17
C VAL A 18 0.21 17.97 -0.25
N THR A 19 0.91 17.66 0.83
CA THR A 19 1.47 18.65 1.78
C THR A 19 2.99 18.63 1.70
N ASP A 20 3.64 19.57 2.38
CA ASP A 20 5.10 19.63 2.45
C ASP A 20 5.72 18.32 2.95
N ALA A 21 5.07 17.66 3.91
CA ALA A 21 5.55 16.39 4.48
C ALA A 21 5.53 15.23 3.48
N ASP A 22 4.76 15.35 2.40
CA ASP A 22 4.62 14.30 1.38
C ASP A 22 5.65 14.43 0.25
N THR A 23 6.49 15.46 0.29
CA THR A 23 7.43 15.73 -0.80
C THR A 23 8.65 14.81 -0.78
N ALA A 24 9.24 14.60 -1.96
CA ALA A 24 10.49 13.85 -2.08
C ALA A 24 11.57 14.46 -1.18
N GLN A 25 11.63 15.80 -1.13
CA GLN A 25 12.58 16.52 -0.29
C GLN A 25 12.39 16.20 1.20
N ALA A 26 11.14 16.23 1.70
CA ALA A 26 10.84 15.94 3.09
C ALA A 26 11.10 14.48 3.45
N LEU A 27 10.84 13.56 2.52
CA LEU A 27 11.00 12.13 2.72
C LEU A 27 12.45 11.64 2.53
N GLY A 28 13.33 12.51 2.05
CA GLY A 28 14.71 12.13 1.77
C GLY A 28 14.87 11.24 0.54
N SER A 29 13.88 11.24 -0.36
CA SER A 29 13.92 10.43 -1.58
C SER A 29 14.27 11.23 -2.82
N GLY A 30 14.70 12.45 -2.65
CA GLY A 30 15.09 13.38 -3.71
C GLY A 30 15.25 14.77 -3.13
N ASP A 31 15.40 15.78 -3.98
CA ASP A 31 15.62 17.16 -3.56
C ASP A 31 14.59 18.15 -4.13
N VAL A 32 13.49 17.63 -4.66
CA VAL A 32 12.44 18.47 -5.27
C VAL A 32 11.17 18.50 -4.43
N PRO A 33 10.41 19.63 -4.46
CA PRO A 33 9.23 19.81 -3.62
C PRO A 33 7.96 19.31 -4.28
N VAL A 34 7.95 18.06 -4.71
CA VAL A 34 6.79 17.39 -5.32
C VAL A 34 6.53 16.07 -4.59
N LEU A 35 5.33 15.52 -4.76
CA LEU A 35 4.94 14.25 -4.17
C LEU A 35 6.04 13.20 -4.37
N GLY A 36 6.56 12.66 -3.28
CA GLY A 36 7.63 11.70 -3.30
C GLY A 36 7.15 10.28 -3.61
N THR A 37 7.98 9.51 -4.31
CA THR A 37 7.67 8.13 -4.66
C THR A 37 7.36 7.24 -3.44
N PRO A 38 8.06 7.35 -2.30
CA PRO A 38 7.66 6.58 -1.11
C PRO A 38 6.24 6.89 -0.63
N ARG A 39 5.79 8.15 -0.79
CA ARG A 39 4.44 8.53 -0.40
C ARG A 39 3.40 8.00 -1.38
N VAL A 40 3.73 7.96 -2.68
CA VAL A 40 2.90 7.31 -3.70
C VAL A 40 2.68 5.84 -3.33
N LEU A 41 3.73 5.14 -2.95
CA LEU A 41 3.62 3.75 -2.50
C LEU A 41 2.73 3.64 -1.26
N ALA A 42 2.90 4.52 -0.28
CA ALA A 42 2.13 4.47 0.95
C ALA A 42 0.63 4.65 0.71
N ILE A 43 0.20 5.58 -0.15
CA ILE A 43 -1.23 5.75 -0.47
C ILE A 43 -1.77 4.61 -1.31
N ALA A 44 -0.94 4.04 -2.18
CA ALA A 44 -1.33 2.86 -2.94
C ALA A 44 -1.56 1.66 -2.01
N GLU A 45 -0.67 1.44 -1.05
CA GLU A 45 -0.85 0.39 -0.05
C GLU A 45 -2.10 0.63 0.80
N ALA A 46 -2.35 1.88 1.22
CA ALA A 46 -3.56 2.22 1.96
C ALA A 46 -4.83 1.86 1.18
N ALA A 47 -4.85 2.10 -0.12
CA ALA A 47 -5.97 1.72 -0.98
C ALA A 47 -6.14 0.19 -1.05
N THR A 48 -5.06 -0.58 -1.07
CA THR A 48 -5.13 -2.05 -1.06
C THR A 48 -5.68 -2.56 0.27
N VAL A 49 -5.28 -1.96 1.39
CA VAL A 49 -5.83 -2.30 2.71
C VAL A 49 -7.34 -2.04 2.74
N ALA A 50 -7.78 -0.91 2.20
CA ALA A 50 -9.20 -0.56 2.14
C ALA A 50 -10.02 -1.54 1.31
N CYS A 51 -9.45 -2.16 0.28
CA CYS A 51 -10.15 -3.15 -0.57
C CYS A 51 -10.70 -4.32 0.23
N THR A 52 -10.00 -4.77 1.26
CA THR A 52 -10.35 -5.98 2.01
C THR A 52 -10.85 -5.69 3.42
N ALA A 53 -10.84 -4.42 3.86
CA ALA A 53 -11.09 -4.04 5.25
C ALA A 53 -12.44 -4.55 5.78
N ARG A 54 -13.49 -4.49 4.98
CA ARG A 54 -14.83 -4.90 5.40
C ARG A 54 -15.00 -6.42 5.53
N GLN A 55 -14.12 -7.18 4.90
CA GLN A 55 -14.18 -8.64 4.90
C GLN A 55 -13.10 -9.25 5.78
N MET A 56 -12.35 -8.43 6.50
CA MET A 56 -11.25 -8.88 7.33
C MET A 56 -11.77 -9.28 8.71
N PRO A 57 -11.71 -10.59 9.07
CA PRO A 57 -12.12 -11.00 10.41
C PRO A 57 -11.14 -10.54 11.48
N GLY A 58 -11.60 -10.50 12.72
CA GLY A 58 -10.73 -10.17 13.84
C GLY A 58 -9.56 -11.15 13.94
N GLY A 59 -8.37 -10.64 14.27
CA GLY A 59 -7.16 -11.45 14.38
C GLY A 59 -6.46 -11.75 13.06
N VAL A 60 -7.05 -11.38 11.94
CA VAL A 60 -6.46 -11.55 10.61
C VAL A 60 -6.00 -10.19 10.08
N THR A 61 -4.88 -10.18 9.41
CA THR A 61 -4.35 -8.97 8.77
C THR A 61 -3.67 -9.29 7.45
N THR A 62 -3.26 -8.27 6.74
CA THR A 62 -2.39 -8.41 5.58
C THR A 62 -1.16 -7.54 5.75
N VAL A 63 -0.05 -7.99 5.18
CA VAL A 63 1.19 -7.21 5.10
C VAL A 63 1.63 -7.13 3.66
N GLY A 64 2.22 -5.98 3.28
CA GLY A 64 2.83 -5.82 1.97
C GLY A 64 4.12 -6.63 1.89
N THR A 65 4.30 -7.39 0.81
CA THR A 65 5.49 -8.22 0.61
C THR A 65 6.28 -7.85 -0.63
N ARG A 66 5.63 -7.21 -1.59
CA ARG A 66 6.28 -6.78 -2.82
C ARG A 66 5.51 -5.61 -3.42
N ALA A 67 6.23 -4.66 -4.00
CA ALA A 67 5.62 -3.55 -4.72
C ALA A 67 6.47 -3.18 -5.92
N GLU A 68 5.80 -2.82 -7.01
CA GLU A 68 6.41 -2.23 -8.19
C GLU A 68 5.72 -0.89 -8.42
N VAL A 69 6.51 0.19 -8.49
CA VAL A 69 6.01 1.53 -8.66
C VAL A 69 6.56 2.12 -9.94
N GLU A 70 5.68 2.59 -10.81
CA GLU A 70 6.05 3.43 -11.94
C GLU A 70 5.46 4.82 -11.70
N HIS A 71 6.30 5.76 -11.28
CA HIS A 71 5.91 7.13 -10.96
C HIS A 71 6.13 7.97 -12.22
N ARG A 72 5.03 8.31 -12.90
CA ARG A 72 5.08 8.87 -14.26
C ARG A 72 4.98 10.38 -14.33
N ALA A 73 4.33 11.01 -13.34
CA ALA A 73 4.11 12.46 -13.35
C ALA A 73 4.30 13.04 -11.96
N ALA A 74 4.85 14.25 -11.91
CA ALA A 74 5.05 14.97 -10.66
C ALA A 74 3.76 15.67 -10.22
N THR A 75 3.54 15.73 -8.91
CA THR A 75 2.41 16.43 -8.31
C THR A 75 2.90 17.46 -7.31
N PRO A 76 2.67 18.76 -7.55
CA PRO A 76 3.05 19.82 -6.60
C PRO A 76 2.24 19.79 -5.30
N VAL A 77 2.79 20.43 -4.27
CA VAL A 77 2.07 20.67 -3.01
C VAL A 77 0.76 21.42 -3.28
N GLY A 78 -0.29 21.03 -2.58
CA GLY A 78 -1.62 21.62 -2.70
C GLY A 78 -2.52 20.94 -3.70
N ARG A 79 -1.97 20.09 -4.56
CA ARG A 79 -2.74 19.31 -5.52
C ARG A 79 -3.28 18.04 -4.89
N HIS A 80 -4.31 17.49 -5.52
CA HIS A 80 -5.07 16.37 -5.00
C HIS A 80 -4.87 15.14 -5.87
N VAL A 81 -4.54 14.00 -5.26
CA VAL A 81 -4.41 12.72 -5.96
C VAL A 81 -5.34 11.68 -5.36
N THR A 82 -5.77 10.75 -6.20
CA THR A 82 -6.62 9.63 -5.81
C THR A 82 -5.92 8.33 -6.17
N ALA A 83 -5.76 7.44 -5.19
CA ALA A 83 -5.28 6.08 -5.42
C ALA A 83 -6.49 5.15 -5.47
N GLN A 84 -6.69 4.48 -6.59
CA GLN A 84 -7.76 3.48 -6.75
C GLN A 84 -7.14 2.11 -6.92
N ALA A 85 -7.42 1.22 -5.98
CA ALA A 85 -6.93 -0.15 -5.99
C ALA A 85 -8.00 -1.12 -6.45
N THR A 86 -7.58 -2.16 -7.14
CA THR A 86 -8.41 -3.29 -7.53
C THR A 86 -7.68 -4.56 -7.14
N LEU A 87 -8.36 -5.47 -6.45
CA LEU A 87 -7.83 -6.81 -6.22
C LEU A 87 -7.92 -7.58 -7.53
N ALA A 88 -6.76 -7.76 -8.16
CA ALA A 88 -6.69 -8.34 -9.50
C ALA A 88 -6.63 -9.87 -9.47
N LYS A 89 -5.93 -10.44 -8.47
CA LYS A 89 -5.70 -11.88 -8.40
C LYS A 89 -5.54 -12.34 -6.96
N VAL A 90 -6.04 -13.54 -6.70
CA VAL A 90 -5.87 -14.23 -5.42
C VAL A 90 -5.16 -15.54 -5.68
N ASP A 91 -4.06 -15.78 -4.98
CA ASP A 91 -3.28 -17.02 -5.08
C ASP A 91 -3.01 -17.50 -3.65
N GLY A 92 -3.93 -18.34 -3.15
CA GLY A 92 -3.89 -18.77 -1.75
C GLY A 92 -4.00 -17.58 -0.81
N ARG A 93 -2.98 -17.36 0.02
CA ARG A 93 -2.92 -16.21 0.94
C ARG A 93 -2.33 -14.96 0.32
N LYS A 94 -1.84 -15.05 -0.91
CA LYS A 94 -1.27 -13.92 -1.62
C LYS A 94 -2.36 -13.17 -2.37
N LEU A 95 -2.44 -11.87 -2.14
CA LEU A 95 -3.36 -10.97 -2.82
C LEU A 95 -2.54 -10.04 -3.71
N ILE A 96 -2.92 -9.94 -4.97
CA ILE A 96 -2.23 -9.09 -5.96
C ILE A 96 -3.17 -7.97 -6.35
N PHE A 97 -2.73 -6.73 -6.13
CA PHE A 97 -3.50 -5.53 -6.40
C PHE A 97 -2.87 -4.71 -7.51
N GLU A 98 -3.70 -4.11 -8.35
CA GLU A 98 -3.31 -3.07 -9.27
C GLU A 98 -3.86 -1.75 -8.76
N VAL A 99 -3.02 -0.72 -8.71
CA VAL A 99 -3.39 0.60 -8.20
C VAL A 99 -3.06 1.66 -9.24
N ALA A 100 -4.03 2.50 -9.56
CA ALA A 100 -3.81 3.68 -10.36
C ALA A 100 -3.88 4.91 -9.46
N VAL A 101 -2.86 5.77 -9.51
CA VAL A 101 -2.83 7.03 -8.78
C VAL A 101 -2.99 8.15 -9.82
N LYS A 102 -3.99 8.99 -9.63
CA LYS A 102 -4.35 10.04 -10.60
C LYS A 102 -4.52 11.39 -9.94
N GLU A 103 -4.12 12.42 -10.65
CA GLU A 103 -4.52 13.80 -10.40
C GLU A 103 -5.49 14.19 -11.53
N GLY A 104 -6.80 14.23 -11.23
CA GLY A 104 -7.82 14.40 -12.28
C GLY A 104 -7.70 13.26 -13.30
N ASP A 105 -7.51 13.61 -14.57
CA ASP A 105 -7.34 12.64 -15.65
C ASP A 105 -5.89 12.23 -15.89
N THR A 106 -4.95 12.88 -15.19
CA THR A 106 -3.52 12.59 -15.35
C THR A 106 -3.13 11.37 -14.52
N LEU A 107 -2.55 10.37 -15.19
CA LEU A 107 -2.00 9.21 -14.50
C LEU A 107 -0.66 9.62 -13.86
N VAL A 108 -0.65 9.68 -12.53
CA VAL A 108 0.53 10.03 -11.75
C VAL A 108 1.43 8.82 -11.56
N ALA A 109 0.83 7.67 -11.25
CA ALA A 109 1.59 6.45 -11.04
C ALA A 109 0.75 5.21 -11.24
N GLU A 110 1.42 4.12 -11.59
CA GLU A 110 0.87 2.77 -11.57
C GLU A 110 1.64 1.97 -10.54
N VAL A 111 0.93 1.28 -9.65
CA VAL A 111 1.55 0.53 -8.57
C VAL A 111 0.94 -0.87 -8.55
N ARG A 112 1.82 -1.88 -8.52
CA ARG A 112 1.41 -3.26 -8.28
C ARG A 112 1.84 -3.62 -6.87
N VAL A 113 0.91 -4.10 -6.05
CA VAL A 113 1.16 -4.44 -4.66
C VAL A 113 0.77 -5.88 -4.41
N GLU A 114 1.68 -6.65 -3.81
CA GLU A 114 1.39 -7.99 -3.32
C GLU A 114 1.33 -7.94 -1.80
N ARG A 115 0.27 -8.52 -1.26
CA ARG A 115 0.06 -8.60 0.19
C ARG A 115 -0.18 -10.06 0.59
N MET A 116 0.16 -10.39 1.82
CA MET A 116 -0.03 -11.72 2.37
C MET A 116 -1.05 -11.67 3.51
N VAL A 117 -2.06 -12.54 3.46
CA VAL A 117 -3.05 -12.69 4.54
C VAL A 117 -2.44 -13.54 5.65
N LEU A 118 -2.49 -13.05 6.88
CA LEU A 118 -1.78 -13.65 8.01
C LEU A 118 -2.61 -13.59 9.31
N ASP A 119 -2.26 -14.49 10.24
CA ASP A 119 -2.65 -14.35 11.64
C ASP A 119 -1.80 -13.23 12.26
N ARG A 120 -2.47 -12.18 12.76
CA ARG A 120 -1.81 -10.98 13.28
C ARG A 120 -0.87 -11.30 14.46
N GLN A 121 -1.36 -12.01 15.45
CA GLN A 121 -0.57 -12.27 16.66
C GLN A 121 0.64 -13.15 16.38
N ARG A 122 0.48 -14.19 15.58
CA ARG A 122 1.59 -15.07 15.20
C ARG A 122 2.65 -14.32 14.41
N PHE A 123 2.21 -13.47 13.50
CA PHE A 123 3.14 -12.69 12.69
C PHE A 123 3.95 -11.72 13.54
N ILE A 124 3.29 -10.98 14.43
CA ILE A 124 3.96 -10.03 15.32
C ILE A 124 4.91 -10.76 16.26
N GLN A 125 4.46 -11.86 16.86
CA GLN A 125 5.29 -12.64 17.79
C GLN A 125 6.54 -13.19 17.11
N LYS A 126 6.37 -13.72 15.89
CA LYS A 126 7.51 -14.20 15.10
C LYS A 126 8.51 -13.07 14.81
N ALA A 127 8.02 -11.89 14.49
CA ALA A 127 8.89 -10.73 14.23
C ALA A 127 9.66 -10.30 15.50
N LEU A 128 9.01 -10.35 16.65
CA LEU A 128 9.66 -10.02 17.93
C LEU A 128 10.73 -11.05 18.33
N ASP A 129 10.50 -12.33 18.04
CA ASP A 129 11.45 -13.40 18.36
C ASP A 129 12.61 -13.46 17.36
N GLN A 130 12.38 -13.02 16.14
CA GLN A 130 13.33 -12.99 15.04
C GLN A 130 14.34 -11.87 15.24
N GLY A 131 15.61 -12.15 15.02
CA GLY A 131 16.61 -11.11 15.06
C GLY A 131 16.95 -10.60 16.47
N ALA A 132 16.50 -11.28 17.54
CA ALA A 132 16.98 -10.95 18.87
C ALA A 132 18.49 -11.12 18.90
N PRO A 133 19.27 -10.09 19.38
CA PRO A 133 20.71 -10.20 19.40
C PRO A 133 21.19 -11.37 20.26
N ALA A 134 22.08 -12.20 19.72
CA ALA A 134 22.65 -13.32 20.46
C ALA A 134 23.48 -12.80 21.63
N GLY A 135 23.26 -13.34 22.83
CA GLY A 135 24.00 -12.97 24.02
C GLY A 135 23.54 -11.71 24.73
N ASP A 136 22.46 -11.15 24.34
CA ASP A 136 21.84 -10.02 25.04
C ASP A 136 20.97 -10.49 26.21
#